data_50afc9650ecc47c5de2f777844383161
#
_entry.id   50afc9650ecc47c5de2f777844383161
#
_cell.length_a   1.000
_cell.length_b   1.000
_cell.length_c   1.000
_cell.angle_alpha   90.00
_cell.angle_beta   90.00
_cell.angle_gamma   90.00
#
_symmetry.space_group_name_H-M   'P 1'
#
loop_
_entity.id
_entity.type
_entity.pdbx_description
1 polymer ?
#
loop_
_entity_poly.entity_id
_entity_poly.type
_entity_poly.pdbx_seq_one_letter_code
_entity_poly.pdbx_strand_id
1 'polypeptide(L)'
;DKRESTWEEIDKIEKEILEIYEKALDEVLPTAFSIVKETAKRFSENEEIVVTATDFDRQLAATKDFVRIEGDKAIYQNHWIAGGNDTVWNMVHYDVQLFGGVVLHKGKIAEMATGEGKTLVATLPVFLNALTGNGVHVVTVNDYLAKRDSEWMGPLYMFHGLSVDCIDKHQPNSDARRKACLLYTSDAA
;
A
#
# COMPACT_ATOMS: atom_id res chain seq x y z
N ASP A 1 17.46 19.76 33.55
CA ASP A 1 18.42 18.65 33.55
C ASP A 1 18.91 18.42 32.10
N LYS A 2 20.22 18.11 31.93
CA LYS A 2 20.81 17.90 30.59
C LYS A 2 20.07 16.82 29.75
N ARG A 3 19.52 15.80 30.40
CA ARG A 3 18.70 14.76 29.76
C ARG A 3 17.38 15.31 29.25
N GLU A 4 16.69 16.07 30.04
CA GLU A 4 15.40 16.68 29.72
C GLU A 4 15.52 17.63 28.50
N SER A 5 16.54 18.48 28.51
CA SER A 5 16.87 19.36 27.38
C SER A 5 17.19 18.58 26.08
N THR A 6 17.84 17.41 26.17
CA THR A 6 18.14 16.58 25.00
C THR A 6 16.89 15.91 24.44
N TRP A 7 15.95 15.47 25.28
CA TRP A 7 14.67 14.91 24.84
C TRP A 7 13.80 15.97 24.16
N GLU A 8 13.73 17.19 24.72
CA GLU A 8 12.99 18.29 24.08
C GLU A 8 13.57 18.66 22.70
N GLU A 9 14.88 18.58 22.54
CA GLU A 9 15.54 18.82 21.27
C GLU A 9 15.24 17.72 20.24
N ILE A 10 15.22 16.44 20.66
CA ILE A 10 14.82 15.31 19.83
C ILE A 10 13.36 15.47 19.37
N ASP A 11 12.44 15.70 20.30
CA ASP A 11 11.02 15.88 20.00
C ASP A 11 10.79 17.02 19.00
N LYS A 12 11.56 18.11 19.13
CA LYS A 12 11.50 19.23 18.19
C LYS A 12 11.95 18.83 16.78
N ILE A 13 13.06 18.09 16.66
CA ILE A 13 13.59 17.63 15.37
C ILE A 13 12.62 16.63 14.73
N GLU A 14 12.08 15.70 15.51
CA GLU A 14 11.08 14.74 15.02
C GLU A 14 9.84 15.45 14.45
N LYS A 15 9.37 16.49 15.14
CA LYS A 15 8.25 17.29 14.66
C LYS A 15 8.58 18.04 13.36
N GLU A 16 9.77 18.62 13.25
CA GLU A 16 10.21 19.27 12.02
C GLU A 16 10.31 18.28 10.86
N ILE A 17 10.78 17.06 11.10
CA ILE A 17 10.81 15.99 10.09
C ILE A 17 9.40 15.63 9.62
N LEU A 18 8.43 15.48 10.54
CA LEU A 18 7.04 15.18 10.18
C LEU A 18 6.41 16.30 9.35
N GLU A 19 6.66 17.57 9.69
CA GLU A 19 6.17 18.72 8.92
C GLU A 19 6.75 18.73 7.48
N ILE A 20 8.01 18.33 7.32
CA ILE A 20 8.63 18.20 5.99
C ILE A 20 7.98 17.07 5.19
N TYR A 21 7.73 15.90 5.81
CA TYR A 21 7.03 14.80 5.17
C TYR A 21 5.62 15.20 4.73
N GLU A 22 4.84 15.82 5.62
CA GLU A 22 3.48 16.27 5.28
C GLU A 22 3.47 17.21 4.07
N LYS A 23 4.39 18.17 4.04
CA LYS A 23 4.51 19.10 2.93
C LYS A 23 4.88 18.38 1.63
N ALA A 24 5.86 17.50 1.65
CA ALA A 24 6.28 16.72 0.48
C ALA A 24 5.15 15.81 -0.03
N LEU A 25 4.43 15.15 0.87
CA LEU A 25 3.30 14.30 0.52
C LEU A 25 2.16 15.11 -0.12
N ASP A 26 1.88 16.31 0.37
CA ASP A 26 0.88 17.20 -0.22
C ASP A 26 1.26 17.63 -1.65
N GLU A 27 2.53 17.90 -1.89
CA GLU A 27 3.02 18.26 -3.22
C GLU A 27 2.88 17.10 -4.24
N VAL A 28 3.15 15.87 -3.82
CA VAL A 28 3.09 14.69 -4.71
C VAL A 28 1.72 14.00 -4.74
N LEU A 29 0.80 14.34 -3.83
CA LEU A 29 -0.52 13.71 -3.69
C LEU A 29 -1.28 13.58 -5.03
N PRO A 30 -1.43 14.64 -5.86
CA PRO A 30 -2.17 14.52 -7.11
C PRO A 30 -1.53 13.52 -8.06
N THR A 31 -0.21 13.50 -8.13
CA THR A 31 0.56 12.57 -8.97
C THR A 31 0.42 11.13 -8.44
N ALA A 32 0.61 10.92 -7.15
CA ALA A 32 0.49 9.61 -6.52
C ALA A 32 -0.92 9.01 -6.71
N PHE A 33 -1.97 9.79 -6.49
CA PHE A 33 -3.34 9.35 -6.70
C PHE A 33 -3.63 9.05 -8.17
N SER A 34 -3.10 9.84 -9.09
CA SER A 34 -3.22 9.60 -10.54
C SER A 34 -2.54 8.29 -10.94
N ILE A 35 -1.37 7.99 -10.39
CA ILE A 35 -0.64 6.75 -10.63
C ILE A 35 -1.46 5.55 -10.16
N VAL A 36 -1.99 5.57 -8.93
CA VAL A 36 -2.81 4.48 -8.39
C VAL A 36 -4.08 4.29 -9.22
N LYS A 37 -4.78 5.37 -9.57
CA LYS A 37 -5.99 5.32 -10.41
C LYS A 37 -5.68 4.75 -11.80
N GLU A 38 -4.61 5.19 -12.44
CA GLU A 38 -4.19 4.69 -13.76
C GLU A 38 -3.79 3.22 -13.70
N THR A 39 -3.08 2.80 -12.66
CA THR A 39 -2.73 1.38 -12.46
C THR A 39 -3.98 0.52 -12.27
N ALA A 40 -4.91 0.96 -11.44
CA ALA A 40 -6.20 0.29 -11.27
C ALA A 40 -6.96 0.16 -12.60
N LYS A 41 -6.95 1.21 -13.42
CA LYS A 41 -7.54 1.20 -14.75
C LYS A 41 -6.85 0.19 -15.68
N ARG A 42 -5.52 0.18 -15.72
CA ARG A 42 -4.76 -0.76 -16.55
C ARG A 42 -5.05 -2.21 -16.18
N PHE A 43 -5.12 -2.53 -14.89
CA PHE A 43 -5.55 -3.86 -14.44
C PHE A 43 -6.99 -4.19 -14.83
N SER A 44 -7.91 -3.21 -14.85
CA SER A 44 -9.30 -3.45 -15.23
C SER A 44 -9.51 -3.63 -16.74
N GLU A 45 -8.63 -3.08 -17.56
CA GLU A 45 -8.75 -3.06 -19.03
C GLU A 45 -7.88 -4.14 -19.72
N ASN A 46 -6.94 -4.74 -19.01
CA ASN A 46 -5.98 -5.70 -19.58
C ASN A 46 -5.89 -6.95 -18.72
N GLU A 47 -5.95 -8.13 -19.33
CA GLU A 47 -5.73 -9.40 -18.64
C GLU A 47 -4.30 -9.51 -18.12
N GLU A 48 -3.34 -8.90 -18.82
CA GLU A 48 -1.93 -8.88 -18.46
C GLU A 48 -1.31 -7.50 -18.67
N ILE A 49 -0.45 -7.09 -17.74
CA ILE A 49 0.37 -5.89 -17.87
C ILE A 49 1.83 -6.31 -17.94
N VAL A 50 2.51 -5.90 -19.01
CA VAL A 50 3.91 -6.23 -19.26
C VAL A 50 4.78 -5.02 -18.93
N VAL A 51 5.75 -5.20 -18.04
CA VAL A 51 6.73 -4.17 -17.64
C VAL A 51 8.15 -4.71 -17.69
N THR A 52 9.15 -3.84 -17.64
CA THR A 52 10.55 -4.26 -17.47
C THR A 52 10.72 -4.81 -16.05
N ALA A 53 11.26 -6.03 -15.92
CA ALA A 53 11.43 -6.69 -14.65
C ALA A 53 12.50 -6.04 -13.79
N THR A 54 12.15 -5.68 -12.57
CA THR A 54 13.05 -5.29 -11.50
C THR A 54 13.46 -6.50 -10.66
N ASP A 55 14.42 -6.33 -9.75
CA ASP A 55 14.77 -7.38 -8.78
C ASP A 55 13.61 -7.69 -7.83
N PHE A 56 12.82 -6.69 -7.48
CA PHE A 56 11.59 -6.88 -6.69
C PHE A 56 10.59 -7.77 -7.43
N ASP A 57 10.35 -7.55 -8.72
CA ASP A 57 9.43 -8.38 -9.53
C ASP A 57 9.90 -9.84 -9.60
N ARG A 58 11.21 -10.07 -9.68
CA ARG A 58 11.79 -11.43 -9.68
C ARG A 58 11.59 -12.13 -8.34
N GLN A 59 11.75 -11.42 -7.22
CA GLN A 59 11.47 -11.94 -5.88
C GLN A 59 9.96 -12.21 -5.70
N LEU A 60 9.13 -11.32 -6.21
CA LEU A 60 7.67 -11.44 -6.13
C LEU A 60 7.19 -12.67 -6.92
N ALA A 61 7.68 -12.88 -8.13
CA ALA A 61 7.34 -14.03 -8.98
C ALA A 61 7.72 -15.39 -8.37
N ALA A 62 8.70 -15.41 -7.45
CA ALA A 62 9.05 -16.62 -6.71
C ALA A 62 8.02 -17.02 -5.64
N THR A 63 7.11 -16.13 -5.26
CA THR A 63 6.19 -16.29 -4.13
C THR A 63 4.73 -16.00 -4.44
N LYS A 64 4.44 -15.41 -5.61
CA LYS A 64 3.11 -14.96 -6.02
C LYS A 64 2.76 -15.46 -7.41
N ASP A 65 1.54 -15.93 -7.56
CA ASP A 65 1.06 -16.54 -8.81
C ASP A 65 0.58 -15.52 -9.85
N PHE A 66 0.30 -14.27 -9.41
CA PHE A 66 -0.21 -13.22 -10.29
C PHE A 66 0.88 -12.47 -11.06
N VAL A 67 2.14 -12.81 -10.89
CA VAL A 67 3.28 -12.24 -11.63
C VAL A 67 4.23 -13.35 -12.08
N ARG A 68 4.70 -13.28 -13.32
CA ARG A 68 5.72 -14.18 -13.88
C ARG A 68 6.80 -13.41 -14.60
N ILE A 69 7.97 -14.00 -14.72
CA ILE A 69 9.12 -13.41 -15.40
C ILE A 69 9.36 -14.12 -16.73
N GLU A 70 9.48 -13.33 -17.79
CA GLU A 70 9.88 -13.79 -19.12
C GLU A 70 11.05 -12.95 -19.63
N GLY A 71 12.27 -13.46 -19.50
CA GLY A 71 13.50 -12.76 -19.86
C GLY A 71 13.72 -11.50 -18.99
N ASP A 72 13.65 -10.35 -19.63
CA ASP A 72 13.77 -9.03 -18.99
C ASP A 72 12.43 -8.38 -18.62
N LYS A 73 11.32 -9.13 -18.75
CA LYS A 73 9.98 -8.63 -18.51
C LYS A 73 9.32 -9.32 -17.33
N ALA A 74 8.54 -8.54 -16.59
CA ALA A 74 7.59 -9.01 -15.62
C ALA A 74 6.18 -8.85 -16.20
N ILE A 75 5.37 -9.90 -16.07
CA ILE A 75 4.02 -9.98 -16.59
C ILE A 75 3.09 -10.15 -15.41
N TYR A 76 2.27 -9.14 -15.16
CA TYR A 76 1.29 -9.11 -14.08
C TYR A 76 -0.09 -9.47 -14.61
N GLN A 77 -0.74 -10.44 -13.99
CA GLN A 77 -2.12 -10.83 -14.30
C GLN A 77 -3.11 -9.92 -13.56
N ASN A 78 -4.29 -9.72 -14.13
CA ASN A 78 -5.36 -8.94 -13.49
C ASN A 78 -6.26 -9.77 -12.56
N HIS A 79 -5.89 -11.01 -12.27
CA HIS A 79 -6.63 -11.91 -11.38
C HIS A 79 -5.69 -12.60 -10.38
N TRP A 80 -6.20 -12.84 -9.19
CA TRP A 80 -5.48 -13.50 -8.10
C TRP A 80 -6.44 -14.00 -7.02
N ILE A 81 -5.93 -14.83 -6.12
CA ILE A 81 -6.72 -15.33 -4.99
C ILE A 81 -6.78 -14.26 -3.88
N ALA A 82 -7.98 -13.85 -3.51
CA ALA A 82 -8.24 -12.97 -2.37
C ALA A 82 -9.37 -13.50 -1.50
N GLY A 83 -9.11 -13.68 -0.21
CA GLY A 83 -10.07 -14.27 0.72
C GLY A 83 -10.50 -15.71 0.34
N GLY A 84 -9.61 -16.44 -0.36
CA GLY A 84 -9.87 -17.81 -0.83
C GLY A 84 -10.68 -17.92 -2.15
N ASN A 85 -11.00 -16.78 -2.78
CA ASN A 85 -11.71 -16.74 -4.05
C ASN A 85 -10.83 -16.20 -5.17
N ASP A 86 -10.96 -16.74 -6.35
CA ASP A 86 -10.37 -16.16 -7.56
C ASP A 86 -11.08 -14.83 -7.87
N THR A 87 -10.31 -13.77 -7.92
CA THR A 87 -10.83 -12.39 -8.04
C THR A 87 -10.17 -11.71 -9.23
N VAL A 88 -10.99 -11.29 -10.18
CA VAL A 88 -10.55 -10.47 -11.31
C VAL A 88 -10.65 -9.00 -10.92
N TRP A 89 -9.58 -8.24 -11.13
CA TRP A 89 -9.60 -6.82 -10.88
C TRP A 89 -10.43 -6.07 -11.94
N ASN A 90 -11.49 -5.40 -11.50
CA ASN A 90 -12.41 -4.66 -12.37
C ASN A 90 -12.77 -3.27 -11.81
N MET A 91 -11.96 -2.75 -10.89
CA MET A 91 -12.25 -1.51 -10.17
C MET A 91 -11.38 -0.37 -10.68
N VAL A 92 -12.00 0.80 -10.83
CA VAL A 92 -11.32 2.08 -11.09
C VAL A 92 -11.88 3.13 -10.13
N HIS A 93 -11.03 3.95 -9.55
CA HIS A 93 -11.44 4.98 -8.60
C HIS A 93 -12.34 6.03 -9.25
N TYR A 94 -13.49 6.29 -8.65
CA TYR A 94 -14.34 7.45 -8.98
C TYR A 94 -13.79 8.72 -8.34
N ASP A 95 -14.17 9.89 -8.87
CA ASP A 95 -13.67 11.17 -8.36
C ASP A 95 -14.05 11.41 -6.90
N VAL A 96 -15.26 10.99 -6.48
CA VAL A 96 -15.66 11.05 -5.06
C VAL A 96 -14.76 10.17 -4.17
N GLN A 97 -14.23 9.08 -4.69
CA GLN A 97 -13.32 8.21 -3.95
C GLN A 97 -11.92 8.84 -3.84
N LEU A 98 -11.47 9.59 -4.84
CA LEU A 98 -10.23 10.40 -4.75
C LEU A 98 -10.38 11.44 -3.63
N PHE A 99 -11.53 12.12 -3.57
CA PHE A 99 -11.83 13.06 -2.49
C PHE A 99 -11.78 12.38 -1.11
N GLY A 100 -12.40 11.20 -0.97
CA GLY A 100 -12.33 10.39 0.25
C GLY A 100 -10.90 10.04 0.65
N GLY A 101 -10.05 9.70 -0.32
CA GLY A 101 -8.61 9.46 -0.10
C GLY A 101 -7.88 10.68 0.45
N VAL A 102 -8.17 11.88 -0.06
CA VAL A 102 -7.62 13.14 0.46
C VAL A 102 -8.06 13.38 1.90
N VAL A 103 -9.33 13.17 2.21
CA VAL A 103 -9.89 13.33 3.56
C VAL A 103 -9.17 12.42 4.56
N LEU A 104 -8.94 11.15 4.19
CA LEU A 104 -8.20 10.20 5.02
C LEU A 104 -6.73 10.61 5.20
N HIS A 105 -6.05 11.02 4.13
CA HIS A 105 -4.67 11.49 4.20
C HIS A 105 -4.51 12.68 5.13
N LYS A 106 -5.50 13.58 5.16
CA LYS A 106 -5.55 14.75 6.06
C LYS A 106 -5.93 14.39 7.50
N GLY A 107 -5.95 13.12 7.88
CA GLY A 107 -6.27 12.67 9.23
C GLY A 107 -7.73 12.92 9.63
N LYS A 108 -8.63 13.02 8.65
CA LYS A 108 -10.06 13.23 8.89
C LYS A 108 -10.84 11.94 8.72
N ILE A 109 -12.06 11.91 9.21
CA ILE A 109 -12.99 10.80 9.04
C ILE A 109 -13.72 10.96 7.71
N ALA A 110 -13.60 9.96 6.83
CA ALA A 110 -14.39 9.89 5.60
C ALA A 110 -15.60 8.96 5.85
N GLU A 111 -16.78 9.54 5.98
CA GLU A 111 -18.01 8.76 6.09
C GLU A 111 -18.43 8.29 4.69
N MET A 112 -18.60 6.98 4.54
CA MET A 112 -18.99 6.34 3.28
C MET A 112 -20.01 5.24 3.57
N ALA A 113 -21.08 5.18 2.77
CA ALA A 113 -22.09 4.15 2.88
C ALA A 113 -21.56 2.75 2.51
N THR A 114 -22.31 1.72 2.87
CA THR A 114 -21.98 0.34 2.49
C THR A 114 -22.02 0.21 0.95
N GLY A 115 -21.00 -0.42 0.38
CA GLY A 115 -20.90 -0.62 -1.07
C GLY A 115 -20.19 0.52 -1.84
N GLU A 116 -19.84 1.63 -1.21
CA GLU A 116 -19.14 2.75 -1.87
C GLU A 116 -17.63 2.56 -2.09
N GLY A 117 -17.12 1.37 -1.80
CA GLY A 117 -15.72 1.02 -2.09
C GLY A 117 -14.70 1.55 -1.11
N LYS A 118 -15.00 1.54 0.20
CA LYS A 118 -14.07 1.99 1.27
C LYS A 118 -12.69 1.36 1.16
N THR A 119 -12.61 0.06 0.86
CA THR A 119 -11.35 -0.67 0.70
C THR A 119 -10.52 -0.12 -0.46
N LEU A 120 -11.18 0.22 -1.58
CA LEU A 120 -10.54 0.84 -2.74
C LEU A 120 -10.06 2.26 -2.43
N VAL A 121 -10.87 3.07 -1.72
CA VAL A 121 -10.47 4.43 -1.29
C VAL A 121 -9.23 4.39 -0.43
N ALA A 122 -9.12 3.43 0.49
CA ALA A 122 -7.97 3.29 1.37
C ALA A 122 -6.64 3.08 0.61
N THR A 123 -6.68 2.56 -0.63
CA THR A 123 -5.47 2.35 -1.43
C THR A 123 -4.73 3.65 -1.72
N LEU A 124 -5.43 4.76 -1.84
CA LEU A 124 -4.88 6.07 -2.18
C LEU A 124 -3.97 6.63 -1.07
N PRO A 125 -4.47 6.86 0.16
CA PRO A 125 -3.63 7.36 1.23
C PRO A 125 -2.58 6.34 1.68
N VAL A 126 -2.85 5.03 1.58
CA VAL A 126 -1.86 3.98 1.90
C VAL A 126 -0.68 4.07 0.94
N PHE A 127 -0.92 4.12 -0.36
CA PHE A 127 0.15 4.27 -1.36
C PHE A 127 0.94 5.55 -1.13
N LEU A 128 0.25 6.69 -0.98
CA LEU A 128 0.89 7.99 -0.79
C LEU A 128 1.81 7.99 0.44
N ASN A 129 1.31 7.54 1.59
CA ASN A 129 2.08 7.56 2.83
C ASN A 129 3.21 6.50 2.83
N ALA A 130 3.05 5.40 2.09
CA ALA A 130 4.11 4.41 1.94
C ALA A 130 5.36 4.95 1.22
N LEU A 131 5.22 6.02 0.43
CA LEU A 131 6.36 6.67 -0.26
C LEU A 131 7.38 7.28 0.71
N THR A 132 7.01 7.53 1.96
CA THR A 132 7.95 8.00 2.99
C THR A 132 8.96 6.93 3.43
N GLY A 133 8.71 5.65 3.15
CA GLY A 133 9.51 4.55 3.65
C GLY A 133 9.25 4.16 5.12
N ASN A 134 8.44 4.90 5.85
CA ASN A 134 8.16 4.64 7.28
C ASN A 134 7.17 3.50 7.53
N GLY A 135 6.64 2.90 6.46
CA GLY A 135 5.59 1.90 6.55
C GLY A 135 4.21 2.48 6.81
N VAL A 136 3.17 1.73 6.46
CA VAL A 136 1.77 2.10 6.70
C VAL A 136 1.03 0.93 7.31
N HIS A 137 0.33 1.16 8.41
CA HIS A 137 -0.53 0.16 9.04
C HIS A 137 -1.99 0.38 8.65
N VAL A 138 -2.61 -0.65 8.08
CA VAL A 138 -4.04 -0.68 7.78
C VAL A 138 -4.73 -1.52 8.84
N VAL A 139 -5.62 -0.91 9.60
CA VAL A 139 -6.37 -1.57 10.68
C VAL A 139 -7.80 -1.80 10.23
N THR A 140 -8.27 -3.03 10.36
CA THR A 140 -9.63 -3.46 10.04
C THR A 140 -10.37 -3.93 11.30
N VAL A 141 -11.70 -4.09 11.21
CA VAL A 141 -12.52 -4.48 12.35
C VAL A 141 -12.27 -5.94 12.81
N ASN A 142 -11.71 -6.78 11.95
CA ASN A 142 -11.37 -8.17 12.27
C ASN A 142 -10.25 -8.71 11.35
N ASP A 143 -9.69 -9.86 11.73
CA ASP A 143 -8.63 -10.59 11.05
C ASP A 143 -9.03 -11.09 9.65
N TYR A 144 -10.27 -11.53 9.47
CA TYR A 144 -10.78 -11.93 8.15
C TYR A 144 -10.69 -10.79 7.13
N LEU A 145 -11.13 -9.59 7.51
CA LEU A 145 -11.05 -8.42 6.63
C LEU A 145 -9.59 -7.98 6.40
N ALA A 146 -8.75 -8.03 7.43
CA ALA A 146 -7.34 -7.74 7.29
C ALA A 146 -6.67 -8.63 6.25
N LYS A 147 -6.91 -9.94 6.34
CA LYS A 147 -6.39 -10.93 5.39
C LYS A 147 -6.96 -10.70 3.99
N ARG A 148 -8.29 -10.62 3.85
CA ARG A 148 -8.96 -10.43 2.56
C ARG A 148 -8.48 -9.15 1.87
N ASP A 149 -8.45 -8.02 2.58
CA ASP A 149 -8.11 -6.73 2.00
C ASP A 149 -6.62 -6.64 1.63
N SER A 150 -5.73 -7.26 2.43
CA SER A 150 -4.30 -7.38 2.09
C SER A 150 -4.07 -8.23 0.84
N GLU A 151 -4.87 -9.26 0.61
CA GLU A 151 -4.81 -10.11 -0.57
C GLU A 151 -5.44 -9.43 -1.79
N TRP A 152 -6.53 -8.73 -1.61
CA TRP A 152 -7.28 -8.10 -2.69
C TRP A 152 -6.58 -6.85 -3.23
N MET A 153 -6.15 -5.94 -2.34
CA MET A 153 -5.49 -4.68 -2.72
C MET A 153 -3.97 -4.81 -2.84
N GLY A 154 -3.39 -5.85 -2.25
CA GLY A 154 -1.94 -6.06 -2.21
C GLY A 154 -1.25 -5.99 -3.57
N PRO A 155 -1.75 -6.67 -4.62
CA PRO A 155 -1.14 -6.64 -5.95
C PRO A 155 -1.02 -5.23 -6.55
N LEU A 156 -1.95 -4.33 -6.23
CA LEU A 156 -1.88 -2.93 -6.66
C LEU A 156 -0.65 -2.21 -6.08
N TYR A 157 -0.34 -2.46 -4.82
CA TYR A 157 0.86 -1.89 -4.16
C TYR A 157 2.14 -2.57 -4.64
N MET A 158 2.11 -3.90 -4.76
CA MET A 158 3.27 -4.71 -5.18
C MET A 158 3.70 -4.37 -6.61
N PHE A 159 2.77 -4.00 -7.49
CA PHE A 159 3.08 -3.51 -8.83
C PHE A 159 3.98 -2.26 -8.82
N HIS A 160 3.94 -1.49 -7.75
CA HIS A 160 4.76 -0.30 -7.54
C HIS A 160 5.99 -0.55 -6.63
N GLY A 161 6.36 -1.80 -6.41
CA GLY A 161 7.54 -2.14 -5.61
C GLY A 161 7.32 -2.06 -4.09
N LEU A 162 6.08 -1.91 -3.62
CA LEU A 162 5.77 -1.89 -2.19
C LEU A 162 5.51 -3.31 -1.68
N SER A 163 6.13 -3.68 -0.57
CA SER A 163 5.85 -4.95 0.09
C SER A 163 4.56 -4.87 0.93
N VAL A 164 3.78 -5.95 0.90
CA VAL A 164 2.53 -6.06 1.65
C VAL A 164 2.53 -7.34 2.45
N ASP A 165 2.20 -7.25 3.73
CA ASP A 165 2.01 -8.40 4.59
C ASP A 165 0.79 -8.23 5.49
N CYS A 166 0.36 -9.32 6.12
CA CYS A 166 -0.74 -9.33 7.08
C CYS A 166 -0.31 -10.12 8.31
N ILE A 167 -0.37 -9.49 9.47
CA ILE A 167 0.06 -10.10 10.75
C ILE A 167 -0.68 -11.39 11.06
N ASP A 168 -1.93 -11.53 10.60
CA ASP A 168 -2.76 -12.71 10.86
C ASP A 168 -2.40 -13.92 9.98
N LYS A 169 -1.50 -13.76 9.01
CA LYS A 169 -0.89 -14.87 8.25
C LYS A 169 0.26 -15.55 9.02
N HIS A 170 0.71 -14.97 10.11
CA HIS A 170 1.85 -15.43 10.89
C HIS A 170 1.44 -15.89 12.28
N GLN A 171 2.14 -16.92 12.79
CA GLN A 171 1.92 -17.44 14.13
C GLN A 171 2.14 -16.36 15.21
N PRO A 172 1.31 -16.30 16.26
CA PRO A 172 1.51 -15.39 17.36
C PRO A 172 2.94 -15.48 17.92
N ASN A 173 3.52 -14.33 18.24
CA ASN A 173 4.90 -14.20 18.79
C ASN A 173 6.03 -14.69 17.89
N SER A 174 5.78 -15.03 16.62
CA SER A 174 6.83 -15.38 15.66
C SER A 174 7.62 -14.15 15.18
N ASP A 175 8.87 -14.39 14.77
CA ASP A 175 9.70 -13.33 14.17
C ASP A 175 9.10 -12.82 12.84
N ALA A 176 8.44 -13.71 12.08
CA ALA A 176 7.72 -13.33 10.86
C ALA A 176 6.60 -12.32 11.17
N ARG A 177 5.82 -12.54 12.24
CA ARG A 177 4.77 -11.61 12.67
C ARG A 177 5.36 -10.27 13.13
N ARG A 178 6.48 -10.28 13.85
CA ARG A 178 7.20 -9.05 14.24
C ARG A 178 7.71 -8.30 13.01
N LYS A 179 8.29 -9.02 12.05
CA LYS A 179 8.75 -8.44 10.79
C LYS A 179 7.59 -7.82 10.01
N ALA A 180 6.43 -8.47 9.93
CA ALA A 180 5.23 -7.92 9.30
C ALA A 180 4.77 -6.59 9.92
N CYS A 181 4.90 -6.44 11.25
CA CYS A 181 4.63 -5.17 11.93
C CYS A 181 5.68 -4.08 11.68
N LEU A 182 6.91 -4.48 11.30
CA LEU A 182 8.06 -3.59 11.15
C LEU A 182 8.49 -3.43 9.69
N LEU A 183 7.66 -3.87 8.72
CA LEU A 183 7.98 -3.74 7.31
C LEU A 183 8.21 -2.27 6.94
N TYR A 184 9.51 -1.92 6.95
CA TYR A 184 9.99 -0.75 6.25
C TYR A 184 10.03 -1.06 4.75
N THR A 185 9.56 -0.17 3.94
CA THR A 185 9.77 -0.20 2.48
C THR A 185 11.24 0.18 2.13
N SER A 186 12.18 -0.15 3.00
CA SER A 186 13.58 0.11 2.78
C SER A 186 14.22 -1.11 2.18
N ASP A 187 14.28 -1.17 0.87
CA ASP A 187 15.39 -1.71 0.07
C ASP A 187 15.06 -1.60 -1.42
N ALA A 188 14.66 -0.38 -1.82
CA ALA A 188 14.77 0.04 -3.21
C ALA A 188 15.98 0.98 -3.29
N ALA A 189 17.18 0.40 -3.27
CA ALA A 189 18.40 1.06 -3.67
C ALA A 189 18.92 0.40 -4.94
#